data_feb9501b69cf982d4f81afe2756712b8
#
_entry.id   feb9501b69cf982d4f81afe2756712b8
#
_cell.length_a   1.000
_cell.length_b   1.000
_cell.length_c   1.000
_cell.angle_alpha   90.00
_cell.angle_beta   90.00
_cell.angle_gamma   90.00
#
_symmetry.space_group_name_H-M   'P 1'
#
loop_
_entity.id
_entity.type
_entity.pdbx_description
1 polymer ?
#
loop_
_entity_poly.entity_id
_entity_poly.type
_entity_poly.pdbx_seq_one_letter_code
_entity_poly.pdbx_strand_id
1 'polypeptide(L)'
;FPALGLEDRSEFIHFGLTSQDINNTAIPLSLKDGIEAVYLPELMAVQDKLLALAQDWKDIPMLARTHGQPASPTRLGKEIQVFAERLAKQISHLQTLKLPAKFGGATGNFNAHFVAYPASDWVSFGNHFVNDILGLERSQTTTQIEHYDQLAAVFDCMKRINNILLDLDRDMWTYI
;
A
#
# COMPACT_ATOMS: atom_id res chain seq x y z
N PHE A 1 -13.90 12.41 -26.34
CA PHE A 1 -14.40 13.78 -26.24
C PHE A 1 -15.70 13.99 -27.04
N PRO A 2 -15.75 13.73 -28.39
CA PRO A 2 -17.00 13.90 -29.13
C PRO A 2 -18.19 13.15 -28.55
N ALA A 3 -18.01 11.89 -28.16
CA ALA A 3 -19.07 11.07 -27.58
C ALA A 3 -19.60 11.60 -26.21
N LEU A 4 -18.89 12.54 -25.60
CA LEU A 4 -19.25 13.17 -24.32
C LEU A 4 -19.71 14.62 -24.49
N GLY A 5 -19.73 15.16 -25.73
CA GLY A 5 -20.05 16.55 -25.98
C GLY A 5 -19.06 17.56 -25.38
N LEU A 6 -17.77 17.18 -25.31
CA LEU A 6 -16.71 17.97 -24.68
C LEU A 6 -15.66 18.46 -25.68
N GLU A 7 -16.00 18.57 -26.97
CA GLU A 7 -15.08 19.01 -28.03
C GLU A 7 -14.47 20.38 -27.72
N ASP A 8 -15.30 21.30 -27.27
CA ASP A 8 -14.91 22.69 -26.94
C ASP A 8 -14.08 22.79 -25.65
N ARG A 9 -13.82 21.66 -24.99
CA ARG A 9 -13.09 21.55 -23.71
C ARG A 9 -11.77 20.80 -23.84
N SER A 10 -11.36 20.46 -25.04
CA SER A 10 -10.11 19.70 -25.30
C SER A 10 -8.86 20.36 -24.71
N GLU A 11 -8.83 21.69 -24.63
CA GLU A 11 -7.73 22.48 -24.05
C GLU A 11 -7.49 22.16 -22.56
N PHE A 12 -8.51 21.66 -21.85
CA PHE A 12 -8.41 21.33 -20.42
C PHE A 12 -7.80 19.96 -20.14
N ILE A 13 -7.57 19.10 -21.15
CA ILE A 13 -7.01 17.76 -20.94
C ILE A 13 -5.65 17.82 -20.23
N HIS A 14 -4.82 18.80 -20.58
CA HIS A 14 -3.48 18.97 -19.98
C HIS A 14 -3.27 20.38 -19.43
N PHE A 15 -4.36 21.02 -19.01
CA PHE A 15 -4.35 22.40 -18.55
C PHE A 15 -3.49 22.57 -17.29
N GLY A 16 -2.41 23.33 -17.39
CA GLY A 16 -1.50 23.65 -16.28
C GLY A 16 -0.73 22.47 -15.71
N LEU A 17 -0.87 21.26 -16.26
CA LEU A 17 -0.25 20.04 -15.76
C LEU A 17 1.19 19.88 -16.27
N THR A 18 1.97 19.13 -15.51
CA THR A 18 3.24 18.54 -15.91
C THR A 18 3.13 17.02 -15.93
N SER A 19 4.11 16.34 -16.54
CA SER A 19 4.14 14.86 -16.58
C SER A 19 3.98 14.22 -15.20
N GLN A 20 4.53 14.84 -14.16
CA GLN A 20 4.47 14.32 -12.80
C GLN A 20 3.11 14.52 -12.11
N ASP A 21 2.27 15.43 -12.58
CA ASP A 21 0.87 15.49 -12.11
C ASP A 21 0.09 14.25 -12.56
N ILE A 22 0.48 13.63 -13.68
CA ILE A 22 -0.09 12.37 -14.17
C ILE A 22 0.59 11.18 -13.51
N ASN A 23 1.92 11.09 -13.56
CA ASN A 23 2.64 9.93 -13.04
C ASN A 23 2.50 9.80 -11.52
N ASN A 24 2.58 10.91 -10.77
CA ASN A 24 2.43 10.91 -9.31
C ASN A 24 0.97 10.88 -8.82
N THR A 25 0.02 10.65 -9.71
CA THR A 25 -1.37 10.28 -9.38
C THR A 25 -1.71 8.89 -9.90
N ALA A 26 -1.37 8.58 -11.15
CA ALA A 26 -1.69 7.29 -11.78
C ALA A 26 -0.95 6.11 -11.14
N ILE A 27 0.36 6.26 -10.84
CA ILE A 27 1.15 5.19 -10.23
C ILE A 27 0.66 4.83 -8.82
N PRO A 28 0.51 5.79 -7.88
CA PRO A 28 -0.02 5.45 -6.56
C PRO A 28 -1.47 4.95 -6.61
N LEU A 29 -2.31 5.42 -7.52
CA LEU A 29 -3.66 4.90 -7.70
C LEU A 29 -3.63 3.44 -8.14
N SER A 30 -2.85 3.10 -9.17
CA SER A 30 -2.68 1.72 -9.63
C SER A 30 -2.14 0.79 -8.54
N LEU A 31 -1.19 1.29 -7.74
CA LEU A 31 -0.63 0.53 -6.61
C LEU A 31 -1.68 0.33 -5.51
N LYS A 32 -2.47 1.36 -5.18
CA LYS A 32 -3.59 1.25 -4.24
C LYS A 32 -4.57 0.18 -4.66
N ASP A 33 -5.02 0.23 -5.92
CA ASP A 33 -5.97 -0.75 -6.45
C ASP A 33 -5.41 -2.17 -6.41
N GLY A 34 -4.14 -2.36 -6.76
CA GLY A 34 -3.46 -3.65 -6.67
C GLY A 34 -3.32 -4.18 -5.24
N ILE A 35 -3.02 -3.30 -4.29
CA ILE A 35 -2.94 -3.68 -2.87
C ILE A 35 -4.33 -4.04 -2.33
N GLU A 36 -5.34 -3.22 -2.57
CA GLU A 36 -6.68 -3.39 -2.02
C GLU A 36 -7.44 -4.55 -2.68
N ALA A 37 -7.34 -4.69 -4.00
CA ALA A 37 -8.11 -5.69 -4.74
C ALA A 37 -7.46 -7.07 -4.81
N VAL A 38 -6.13 -7.16 -4.66
CA VAL A 38 -5.40 -8.43 -4.82
C VAL A 38 -4.54 -8.75 -3.61
N TYR A 39 -3.56 -7.89 -3.30
CA TYR A 39 -2.52 -8.24 -2.32
C TYR A 39 -3.07 -8.47 -0.91
N LEU A 40 -3.90 -7.57 -0.39
CA LEU A 40 -4.51 -7.70 0.95
C LEU A 40 -5.46 -8.90 1.06
N PRO A 41 -6.39 -9.13 0.12
CA PRO A 41 -7.27 -10.31 0.17
C PRO A 41 -6.49 -11.63 0.18
N GLU A 42 -5.48 -11.79 -0.67
CA GLU A 42 -4.66 -13.00 -0.70
C GLU A 42 -3.83 -13.18 0.58
N LEU A 43 -3.27 -12.11 1.10
CA LEU A 43 -2.53 -12.15 2.37
C LEU A 43 -3.43 -12.51 3.57
N MET A 44 -4.65 -11.99 3.59
CA MET A 44 -5.66 -12.33 4.60
C MET A 44 -6.07 -13.81 4.49
N ALA A 45 -6.23 -14.34 3.29
CA ALA A 45 -6.53 -15.76 3.08
C ALA A 45 -5.40 -16.66 3.60
N VAL A 46 -4.13 -16.27 3.41
CA VAL A 46 -2.98 -16.96 4.04
C VAL A 46 -3.06 -16.91 5.55
N GLN A 47 -3.33 -15.75 6.13
CA GLN A 47 -3.48 -15.58 7.58
C GLN A 47 -4.59 -16.46 8.14
N ASP A 48 -5.76 -16.48 7.51
CA ASP A 48 -6.90 -17.30 7.93
C ASP A 48 -6.56 -18.80 7.89
N LYS A 49 -5.83 -19.22 6.87
CA LYS A 49 -5.34 -20.60 6.78
C LYS A 49 -4.39 -20.95 7.91
N LEU A 50 -3.47 -20.04 8.26
CA LEU A 50 -2.55 -20.25 9.38
C LEU A 50 -3.29 -20.31 10.72
N LEU A 51 -4.31 -19.48 10.94
CA LEU A 51 -5.15 -19.53 12.12
C LEU A 51 -5.90 -20.86 12.22
N ALA A 52 -6.46 -21.35 11.14
CA ALA A 52 -7.11 -22.65 11.08
C ALA A 52 -6.13 -23.79 11.43
N LEU A 53 -4.94 -23.81 10.81
CA LEU A 53 -3.90 -24.79 11.10
C LEU A 53 -3.41 -24.73 12.56
N ALA A 54 -3.26 -23.52 13.09
CA ALA A 54 -2.87 -23.32 14.49
C ALA A 54 -3.90 -23.95 15.45
N GLN A 55 -5.19 -23.82 15.15
CA GLN A 55 -6.26 -24.42 15.91
C GLN A 55 -6.32 -25.95 15.76
N ASP A 56 -6.18 -26.45 14.52
CA ASP A 56 -6.21 -27.90 14.23
C ASP A 56 -5.03 -28.63 14.90
N TRP A 57 -3.87 -27.98 14.96
CA TRP A 57 -2.64 -28.57 15.46
C TRP A 57 -2.29 -28.15 16.91
N LYS A 58 -3.21 -27.51 17.61
CA LYS A 58 -2.98 -26.99 18.98
C LYS A 58 -2.55 -28.05 19.99
N ASP A 59 -2.97 -29.32 19.80
CA ASP A 59 -2.69 -30.41 20.70
C ASP A 59 -1.53 -31.32 20.21
N ILE A 60 -0.93 -31.04 19.09
CA ILE A 60 0.21 -31.80 18.58
C ILE A 60 1.47 -31.39 19.34
N PRO A 61 2.08 -32.27 20.14
CA PRO A 61 3.32 -31.95 20.84
C PRO A 61 4.51 -31.98 19.88
N MET A 62 5.44 -31.07 20.09
CA MET A 62 6.73 -31.06 19.40
C MET A 62 7.84 -30.57 20.32
N LEU A 63 9.08 -30.85 19.96
CA LEU A 63 10.24 -30.23 20.59
C LEU A 63 10.63 -28.95 19.85
N ALA A 64 10.70 -27.85 20.56
CA ALA A 64 11.36 -26.65 20.04
C ALA A 64 12.84 -26.98 19.77
N ARG A 65 13.47 -26.19 18.93
CA ARG A 65 14.89 -26.34 18.61
C ARG A 65 15.65 -25.06 18.97
N THR A 66 16.87 -25.25 19.44
CA THR A 66 17.83 -24.17 19.64
C THR A 66 19.17 -24.60 19.05
N HIS A 67 19.79 -23.78 18.23
CA HIS A 67 21.00 -24.13 17.50
C HIS A 67 20.92 -25.49 16.77
N GLY A 68 19.74 -25.80 16.21
CA GLY A 68 19.48 -27.06 15.53
C GLY A 68 19.30 -28.29 16.46
N GLN A 69 19.40 -28.14 17.77
CA GLN A 69 19.25 -29.21 18.76
C GLN A 69 17.86 -29.20 19.40
N PRO A 70 17.32 -30.39 19.78
CA PRO A 70 16.11 -30.47 20.57
C PRO A 70 16.20 -29.64 21.85
N ALA A 71 15.13 -28.90 22.16
CA ALA A 71 15.04 -28.06 23.34
C ALA A 71 13.71 -28.34 24.09
N SER A 72 13.11 -27.34 24.70
CA SER A 72 11.89 -27.49 25.48
C SER A 72 10.72 -27.99 24.64
N PRO A 73 9.80 -28.80 25.23
CA PRO A 73 8.55 -29.14 24.57
C PRO A 73 7.69 -27.90 24.26
N THR A 74 7.02 -27.93 23.12
CA THR A 74 6.07 -26.93 22.66
C THR A 74 4.91 -27.64 21.94
N ARG A 75 4.08 -26.86 21.23
CA ARG A 75 2.99 -27.39 20.41
C ARG A 75 3.05 -26.81 19.03
N LEU A 76 2.83 -27.63 18.02
CA LEU A 76 2.90 -27.22 16.61
C LEU A 76 1.93 -26.08 16.29
N GLY A 77 0.69 -26.17 16.80
CA GLY A 77 -0.29 -25.10 16.59
C GLY A 77 0.17 -23.74 17.15
N LYS A 78 0.87 -23.73 18.31
CA LYS A 78 1.43 -22.49 18.86
C LYS A 78 2.54 -21.93 17.97
N GLU A 79 3.40 -22.76 17.41
CA GLU A 79 4.45 -22.31 16.49
C GLU A 79 3.85 -21.67 15.22
N ILE A 80 2.78 -22.24 14.66
CA ILE A 80 2.06 -21.65 13.53
C ILE A 80 1.34 -20.36 13.93
N GLN A 81 0.75 -20.30 15.13
CA GLN A 81 0.07 -19.10 15.64
C GLN A 81 0.99 -17.87 15.67
N VAL A 82 2.28 -18.05 15.95
CA VAL A 82 3.28 -16.97 15.92
C VAL A 82 3.30 -16.26 14.58
N PHE A 83 3.26 -17.02 13.48
CA PHE A 83 3.27 -16.44 12.12
C PHE A 83 1.96 -15.72 11.81
N ALA A 84 0.82 -16.30 12.19
CA ALA A 84 -0.49 -15.67 12.03
C ALA A 84 -0.55 -14.30 12.74
N GLU A 85 -0.04 -14.21 13.97
CA GLU A 85 -0.01 -12.96 14.74
C GLU A 85 0.98 -11.94 14.18
N ARG A 86 2.15 -12.40 13.71
CA ARG A 86 3.12 -11.53 13.04
C ARG A 86 2.52 -10.91 11.78
N LEU A 87 1.84 -11.72 10.95
CA LEU A 87 1.15 -11.24 9.74
C LEU A 87 0.03 -10.26 10.09
N ALA A 88 -0.82 -10.58 11.09
CA ALA A 88 -1.91 -9.69 11.53
C ALA A 88 -1.41 -8.26 11.81
N LYS A 89 -0.29 -8.14 12.54
CA LYS A 89 0.32 -6.84 12.86
C LYS A 89 0.77 -6.08 11.61
N GLN A 90 1.35 -6.77 10.62
CA GLN A 90 1.80 -6.12 9.40
C GLN A 90 0.64 -5.79 8.46
N ILE A 91 -0.38 -6.63 8.37
CA ILE A 91 -1.63 -6.35 7.63
C ILE A 91 -2.27 -5.08 8.18
N SER A 92 -2.48 -5.02 9.50
CA SER A 92 -3.03 -3.83 10.16
C SER A 92 -2.18 -2.58 9.89
N HIS A 93 -0.85 -2.71 9.94
CA HIS A 93 0.04 -1.59 9.63
C HIS A 93 -0.08 -1.15 8.17
N LEU A 94 -0.07 -2.10 7.22
CA LEU A 94 -0.22 -1.79 5.79
C LEU A 94 -1.53 -1.03 5.50
N GLN A 95 -2.63 -1.42 6.14
CA GLN A 95 -3.94 -0.77 6.00
C GLN A 95 -3.96 0.67 6.54
N THR A 96 -3.05 1.05 7.42
CA THR A 96 -2.93 2.43 7.93
C THR A 96 -2.10 3.33 7.04
N LEU A 97 -1.26 2.76 6.17
CA LEU A 97 -0.38 3.52 5.29
C LEU A 97 -1.20 4.15 4.16
N LYS A 98 -0.95 5.43 3.92
CA LYS A 98 -1.57 6.17 2.82
C LYS A 98 -0.59 6.26 1.65
N LEU A 99 -1.14 6.22 0.45
CA LEU A 99 -0.37 6.43 -0.77
C LEU A 99 -0.43 7.91 -1.14
N PRO A 100 0.73 8.58 -1.16
CA PRO A 100 0.78 10.00 -1.45
C PRO A 100 0.65 10.25 -2.95
N ALA A 101 0.14 11.42 -3.29
CA ALA A 101 0.09 11.89 -4.66
C ALA A 101 0.45 13.37 -4.76
N LYS A 102 1.08 13.76 -5.86
CA LYS A 102 1.38 15.15 -6.18
C LYS A 102 0.48 15.62 -7.30
N PHE A 103 -0.19 16.74 -7.05
CA PHE A 103 -0.97 17.47 -8.05
C PHE A 103 -0.87 18.97 -7.77
N GLY A 104 -0.22 19.72 -8.66
CA GLY A 104 0.05 21.15 -8.43
C GLY A 104 0.86 21.85 -9.53
N GLY A 105 0.99 21.23 -10.70
CA GLY A 105 1.73 21.82 -11.83
C GLY A 105 3.26 21.69 -11.68
N ALA A 106 3.98 22.43 -12.51
CA ALA A 106 5.42 22.29 -12.71
C ALA A 106 6.30 22.45 -11.45
N THR A 107 5.82 23.19 -10.46
CA THR A 107 6.56 23.46 -9.21
C THR A 107 5.79 23.06 -7.95
N GLY A 108 4.61 22.48 -8.12
CA GLY A 108 3.71 22.15 -7.01
C GLY A 108 2.87 23.34 -6.49
N ASN A 109 2.97 24.51 -7.11
CA ASN A 109 2.35 25.74 -6.63
C ASN A 109 1.15 26.21 -7.47
N PHE A 110 0.66 25.41 -8.42
CA PHE A 110 -0.43 25.80 -9.35
C PHE A 110 -0.18 27.09 -10.13
N ASN A 111 1.09 27.45 -10.44
CA ASN A 111 1.45 28.73 -11.03
C ASN A 111 0.67 29.01 -12.33
N ALA A 112 0.65 28.08 -13.29
CA ALA A 112 -0.07 28.24 -14.54
C ALA A 112 -1.59 28.37 -14.34
N HIS A 113 -2.13 27.63 -13.38
CA HIS A 113 -3.54 27.66 -13.03
C HIS A 113 -3.93 29.03 -12.46
N PHE A 114 -3.16 29.56 -11.51
CA PHE A 114 -3.43 30.89 -10.93
C PHE A 114 -3.26 32.03 -11.93
N VAL A 115 -2.31 31.92 -12.90
CA VAL A 115 -2.17 32.91 -13.97
C VAL A 115 -3.41 32.93 -14.86
N ALA A 116 -3.94 31.75 -15.21
CA ALA A 116 -5.09 31.65 -16.11
C ALA A 116 -6.43 31.97 -15.41
N TYR A 117 -6.60 31.50 -14.17
CA TYR A 117 -7.84 31.66 -13.41
C TYR A 117 -7.53 32.02 -11.95
N PRO A 118 -7.17 33.30 -11.70
CA PRO A 118 -6.68 33.75 -10.38
C PRO A 118 -7.75 33.72 -9.28
N ALA A 119 -9.03 33.72 -9.64
CA ALA A 119 -10.14 33.69 -8.69
C ALA A 119 -10.51 32.29 -8.21
N SER A 120 -9.92 31.23 -8.77
CA SER A 120 -10.23 29.85 -8.40
C SER A 120 -9.34 29.39 -7.25
N ASP A 121 -9.93 28.63 -6.31
CA ASP A 121 -9.18 27.98 -5.24
C ASP A 121 -8.58 26.65 -5.75
N TRP A 122 -7.40 26.76 -6.34
CA TRP A 122 -6.71 25.60 -6.94
C TRP A 122 -6.19 24.61 -5.89
N VAL A 123 -5.93 25.05 -4.67
CA VAL A 123 -5.53 24.16 -3.58
C VAL A 123 -6.68 23.27 -3.17
N SER A 124 -7.86 23.85 -2.93
CA SER A 124 -9.07 23.07 -2.63
C SER A 124 -9.47 22.16 -3.78
N PHE A 125 -9.35 22.61 -5.03
CA PHE A 125 -9.57 21.78 -6.20
C PHE A 125 -8.65 20.57 -6.21
N GLY A 126 -7.34 20.77 -6.03
CA GLY A 126 -6.35 19.69 -6.02
C GLY A 126 -6.58 18.72 -4.86
N ASN A 127 -6.96 19.21 -3.68
CA ASN A 127 -7.32 18.36 -2.54
C ASN A 127 -8.55 17.51 -2.86
N HIS A 128 -9.60 18.11 -3.37
CA HIS A 128 -10.82 17.38 -3.75
C HIS A 128 -10.52 16.32 -4.81
N PHE A 129 -9.77 16.68 -5.86
CA PHE A 129 -9.43 15.73 -6.92
C PHE A 129 -8.63 14.54 -6.40
N VAL A 130 -7.56 14.79 -5.64
CA VAL A 130 -6.67 13.72 -5.18
C VAL A 130 -7.26 12.93 -4.01
N ASN A 131 -7.82 13.62 -3.01
CA ASN A 131 -8.26 12.94 -1.79
C ASN A 131 -9.64 12.31 -1.96
N ASP A 132 -10.60 13.05 -2.56
CA ASP A 132 -11.99 12.59 -2.58
C ASP A 132 -12.33 11.78 -3.83
N ILE A 133 -11.78 12.18 -5.01
CA ILE A 133 -12.06 11.47 -6.27
C ILE A 133 -11.13 10.28 -6.45
N LEU A 134 -9.80 10.45 -6.23
CA LEU A 134 -8.83 9.36 -6.40
C LEU A 134 -8.65 8.50 -5.14
N GLY A 135 -9.07 9.00 -3.97
CA GLY A 135 -8.90 8.30 -2.69
C GLY A 135 -7.43 8.13 -2.29
N LEU A 136 -6.57 9.06 -2.71
CA LEU A 136 -5.16 9.14 -2.36
C LEU A 136 -4.94 10.22 -1.29
N GLU A 137 -3.71 10.46 -0.88
CA GLU A 137 -3.36 11.56 0.02
C GLU A 137 -2.54 12.60 -0.72
N ARG A 138 -3.11 13.81 -0.94
CA ARG A 138 -2.37 14.85 -1.63
C ARG A 138 -1.25 15.41 -0.76
N SER A 139 -0.01 15.32 -1.24
CA SER A 139 1.12 16.02 -0.66
C SER A 139 0.98 17.52 -0.86
N GLN A 140 0.81 18.27 0.24
CA GLN A 140 0.45 19.70 0.19
C GLN A 140 1.59 20.59 -0.30
N THR A 141 2.82 20.24 0.03
CA THR A 141 4.03 20.99 -0.37
C THR A 141 4.97 20.04 -1.08
N THR A 142 5.15 20.25 -2.37
CA THR A 142 6.01 19.45 -3.23
C THR A 142 6.84 20.34 -4.15
N THR A 143 7.82 19.75 -4.80
CA THR A 143 8.46 20.33 -6.00
C THR A 143 7.64 19.90 -7.23
N GLN A 144 8.30 19.65 -8.35
CA GLN A 144 7.66 19.06 -9.52
C GLN A 144 7.19 17.62 -9.28
N ILE A 145 7.89 16.88 -8.40
CA ILE A 145 7.66 15.46 -8.10
C ILE A 145 7.22 15.26 -6.65
N GLU A 146 6.61 14.12 -6.39
CA GLU A 146 6.32 13.63 -5.04
C GLU A 146 7.60 13.10 -4.37
N HIS A 147 7.69 13.14 -3.02
CA HIS A 147 8.93 12.81 -2.27
C HIS A 147 9.22 11.31 -2.20
N TYR A 148 8.21 10.46 -2.38
CA TYR A 148 8.25 8.99 -2.30
C TYR A 148 8.55 8.38 -0.92
N ASP A 149 8.66 9.17 0.14
CA ASP A 149 8.95 8.67 1.49
C ASP A 149 7.85 7.72 1.99
N GLN A 150 6.59 8.08 1.81
CA GLN A 150 5.46 7.22 2.18
C GLN A 150 5.32 6.01 1.26
N LEU A 151 5.64 6.15 -0.01
CA LEU A 151 5.69 5.02 -0.93
C LEU A 151 6.77 4.01 -0.49
N ALA A 152 7.93 4.50 -0.07
CA ALA A 152 8.99 3.66 0.51
C ALA A 152 8.50 2.94 1.78
N ALA A 153 7.74 3.62 2.65
CA ALA A 153 7.16 2.99 3.85
C ALA A 153 6.20 1.85 3.52
N VAL A 154 5.40 1.98 2.45
CA VAL A 154 4.53 0.90 1.94
C VAL A 154 5.38 -0.30 1.51
N PHE A 155 6.40 -0.10 0.69
CA PHE A 155 7.29 -1.19 0.26
C PHE A 155 8.10 -1.79 1.41
N ASP A 156 8.50 -1.01 2.40
CA ASP A 156 9.15 -1.52 3.61
C ASP A 156 8.20 -2.40 4.45
N CYS A 157 6.93 -2.07 4.50
CA CYS A 157 5.92 -2.92 5.12
C CYS A 157 5.76 -4.24 4.35
N MET A 158 5.63 -4.20 3.04
CA MET A 158 5.56 -5.41 2.18
C MET A 158 6.82 -6.28 2.32
N LYS A 159 7.99 -5.67 2.40
CA LYS A 159 9.25 -6.38 2.65
C LYS A 159 9.22 -7.13 3.99
N ARG A 160 8.71 -6.51 5.07
CA ARG A 160 8.56 -7.19 6.36
C ARG A 160 7.58 -8.36 6.29
N ILE A 161 6.48 -8.21 5.56
CA ILE A 161 5.53 -9.30 5.29
C ILE A 161 6.23 -10.46 4.59
N ASN A 162 6.96 -10.18 3.51
CA ASN A 162 7.71 -11.20 2.77
C ASN A 162 8.74 -11.92 3.66
N ASN A 163 9.43 -11.21 4.54
CA ASN A 163 10.35 -11.84 5.49
C ASN A 163 9.65 -12.79 6.47
N ILE A 164 8.42 -12.47 6.91
CA ILE A 164 7.63 -13.36 7.75
C ILE A 164 7.24 -14.63 6.99
N LEU A 165 6.83 -14.50 5.73
CA LEU A 165 6.50 -15.64 4.88
C LEU A 165 7.73 -16.52 4.59
N LEU A 166 8.89 -15.92 4.32
CA LEU A 166 10.15 -16.65 4.17
C LEU A 166 10.55 -17.41 5.43
N ASP A 167 10.35 -16.83 6.61
CA ASP A 167 10.59 -17.53 7.88
C ASP A 167 9.64 -18.73 8.03
N LEU A 168 8.36 -18.53 7.74
CA LEU A 168 7.36 -19.60 7.74
C LEU A 168 7.76 -20.75 6.80
N ASP A 169 8.14 -20.43 5.56
CA ASP A 169 8.54 -21.42 4.56
C ASP A 169 9.74 -22.24 5.05
N ARG A 170 10.73 -21.60 5.69
CA ARG A 170 11.90 -22.28 6.26
C ARG A 170 11.53 -23.21 7.41
N ASP A 171 10.63 -22.79 8.29
CA ASP A 171 10.15 -23.64 9.40
C ASP A 171 9.37 -24.82 8.86
N MET A 172 8.48 -24.62 7.87
CA MET A 172 7.75 -25.72 7.22
C MET A 172 8.69 -26.73 6.58
N TRP A 173 9.75 -26.29 5.87
CA TRP A 173 10.78 -27.18 5.35
C TRP A 173 11.52 -27.97 6.46
N THR A 174 11.69 -27.37 7.62
CA THR A 174 12.36 -28.01 8.75
C THR A 174 11.48 -29.06 9.42
N TYR A 175 10.14 -28.92 9.33
CA TYR A 175 9.19 -29.86 9.92
C TYR A 175 8.90 -31.09 9.03
N ILE A 176 9.22 -31.05 7.75
CA ILE A 176 9.13 -32.17 6.80
C ILE A 176 10.35 -33.11 6.98
#